data_e36aa25cd800965d4ad377df15c96e86
#
_entry.id   e36aa25cd800965d4ad377df15c96e86
#
_cell.length_a   1.000
_cell.length_b   1.000
_cell.length_c   1.000
_cell.angle_alpha   90.00
_cell.angle_beta   90.00
_cell.angle_gamma   90.00
#
_symmetry.space_group_name_H-M   'P 1'
#
loop_
_entity.id
_entity.type
_entity.pdbx_description
1 polymer ?
#
loop_
_entity_poly.entity_id
_entity_poly.type
_entity_poly.pdbx_seq_one_letter_code
_entity_poly.pdbx_strand_id
1 'polypeptide(L)'
;MSNPLVQSTGRRKEAVARVRLRPGSGIIKVNGRTFEQYFPILTHRVVAIEPLRLTQTADVYDVDATLDGGGVSGQAGALRLGIARALVTLDDEARPQLKKAGLLTRDAREKERRKYGLKKARKAPQYSKR
;
A
#
# COMPACT_ATOMS: atom_id res chain seq x y z
N MET A 1 1.68 23.50 -11.35
CA MET A 1 1.41 22.21 -10.72
C MET A 1 0.83 22.39 -9.33
N SER A 2 -0.28 21.80 -9.07
CA SER A 2 -0.93 22.00 -7.78
C SER A 2 -0.23 21.19 -6.70
N ASN A 3 -0.28 21.71 -5.49
CA ASN A 3 0.22 20.97 -4.35
C ASN A 3 -0.68 19.77 -4.09
N PRO A 4 -0.14 18.68 -3.54
CA PRO A 4 -1.02 17.57 -3.17
C PRO A 4 -1.95 17.98 -2.04
N LEU A 5 -3.14 17.40 -2.05
CA LEU A 5 -4.07 17.58 -0.94
C LEU A 5 -3.52 16.94 0.32
N VAL A 6 -2.86 15.83 0.18
CA VAL A 6 -2.34 15.10 1.33
C VAL A 6 -1.16 14.25 0.88
N GLN A 7 -0.24 14.04 1.79
CA GLN A 7 0.85 13.10 1.61
C GLN A 7 0.79 12.10 2.74
N SER A 8 1.13 10.85 2.42
CA SER A 8 1.12 9.80 3.41
C SER A 8 2.16 8.75 3.07
N THR A 9 2.52 7.94 4.04
CA THR A 9 3.51 6.88 3.85
C THR A 9 2.88 5.55 4.17
N GLY A 10 3.10 4.58 3.30
CA GLY A 10 2.73 3.20 3.55
C GLY A 10 3.96 2.33 3.54
N ARG A 11 3.90 1.23 4.28
CA ARG A 11 5.03 0.31 4.35
C ARG A 11 4.52 -1.11 4.33
N ARG A 12 5.30 -1.98 3.74
CA ARG A 12 5.05 -3.40 3.80
C ARG A 12 6.38 -4.12 3.61
N LYS A 13 6.73 -4.96 4.58
CA LYS A 13 8.02 -5.62 4.59
C LYS A 13 9.09 -4.53 4.52
N GLU A 14 9.92 -4.56 3.50
CA GLU A 14 10.95 -3.54 3.36
C GLU A 14 10.56 -2.47 2.37
N ALA A 15 9.37 -2.54 1.81
CA ALA A 15 8.94 -1.56 0.83
C ALA A 15 8.35 -0.34 1.53
N VAL A 16 8.62 0.83 0.97
CA VAL A 16 8.11 2.10 1.47
C VAL A 16 7.44 2.82 0.32
N ALA A 17 6.25 3.34 0.56
CA ALA A 17 5.51 4.12 -0.43
C ALA A 17 5.26 5.51 0.14
N ARG A 18 5.66 6.51 -0.60
CA ARG A 18 5.27 7.89 -0.31
C ARG A 18 4.20 8.27 -1.30
N VAL A 19 3.04 8.55 -0.77
CA VAL A 19 1.84 8.72 -1.60
C VAL A 19 1.35 10.15 -1.49
N ARG A 20 1.06 10.74 -2.61
CA ARG A 20 0.48 12.06 -2.71
C ARG A 20 -0.81 11.99 -3.49
N LEU A 21 -1.88 12.52 -2.92
CA LEU A 21 -3.17 12.56 -3.58
C LEU A 21 -3.49 13.99 -3.99
N ARG A 22 -4.06 14.13 -5.19
CA ARG A 22 -4.54 15.41 -5.71
C ARG A 22 -5.93 15.20 -6.27
N PRO A 23 -6.72 16.26 -6.35
CA PRO A 23 -7.99 16.15 -7.07
C PRO A 23 -7.68 15.79 -8.52
N GLY A 24 -8.42 14.88 -9.09
CA GLY A 24 -8.14 14.46 -10.44
C GLY A 24 -9.19 13.54 -10.99
N SER A 25 -8.76 12.67 -11.89
CA SER A 25 -9.65 11.80 -12.62
C SER A 25 -9.30 10.32 -12.49
N GLY A 26 -8.33 9.98 -11.64
CA GLY A 26 -7.98 8.59 -11.45
C GLY A 26 -6.66 8.18 -12.08
N ILE A 27 -5.81 9.14 -12.40
CA ILE A 27 -4.51 8.83 -12.98
C ILE A 27 -3.55 8.47 -11.86
N ILE A 28 -2.88 7.34 -12.00
CA ILE A 28 -1.92 6.87 -11.02
C ILE A 28 -0.55 6.81 -11.68
N LYS A 29 0.41 7.48 -11.06
CA LYS A 29 1.79 7.41 -11.51
C LYS A 29 2.66 6.92 -10.38
N VAL A 30 3.61 6.07 -10.69
CA VAL A 30 4.51 5.48 -9.72
C VAL A 30 5.93 5.67 -10.22
N ASN A 31 6.72 6.38 -9.44
CA ASN A 31 8.13 6.66 -9.79
C ASN A 31 8.24 7.26 -11.19
N GLY A 32 7.30 8.13 -11.55
CA GLY A 32 7.31 8.81 -12.83
C GLY A 32 6.80 7.97 -13.99
N ARG A 33 6.32 6.76 -13.74
CA ARG A 33 5.82 5.87 -14.79
C ARG A 33 4.32 5.70 -14.63
N THR A 34 3.68 5.25 -15.70
CA THR A 34 2.26 4.93 -15.56
C THR A 34 2.09 3.73 -14.64
N PHE A 35 0.90 3.63 -14.09
CA PHE A 35 0.58 2.54 -13.18
C PHE A 35 0.81 1.19 -13.85
N GLU A 36 0.38 1.05 -15.09
CA GLU A 36 0.52 -0.20 -15.82
C GLU A 36 1.96 -0.52 -16.16
N GLN A 37 2.77 0.48 -16.38
CA GLN A 37 4.19 0.26 -16.64
C GLN A 37 4.91 -0.21 -15.39
N TYR A 38 4.57 0.35 -14.25
CA TYR A 38 5.23 -0.01 -13.01
C TYR A 38 4.74 -1.35 -12.48
N PHE A 39 3.44 -1.61 -12.57
CA PHE A 39 2.84 -2.87 -12.13
C PHE A 39 2.16 -3.52 -13.32
N PRO A 40 2.91 -4.23 -14.17
CA PRO A 40 2.30 -4.87 -15.35
C PRO A 40 1.39 -6.03 -15.00
N ILE A 41 1.54 -6.60 -13.80
CA ILE A 41 0.71 -7.72 -13.39
C ILE A 41 -0.56 -7.18 -12.76
N LEU A 42 -1.69 -7.59 -13.29
CA LEU A 42 -2.99 -7.07 -12.84
C LEU A 42 -3.21 -7.26 -11.35
N THR A 43 -2.80 -8.39 -10.81
CA THR A 43 -3.02 -8.67 -9.39
C THR A 43 -2.40 -7.58 -8.51
N HIS A 44 -1.21 -7.12 -8.86
CA HIS A 44 -0.54 -6.07 -8.09
C HIS A 44 -1.32 -4.77 -8.17
N ARG A 45 -1.87 -4.44 -9.33
CA ARG A 45 -2.64 -3.21 -9.47
C ARG A 45 -3.93 -3.27 -8.67
N VAL A 46 -4.57 -4.43 -8.67
CA VAL A 46 -5.80 -4.60 -7.90
C VAL A 46 -5.54 -4.40 -6.41
N VAL A 47 -4.44 -4.97 -5.91
CA VAL A 47 -4.08 -4.80 -4.50
C VAL A 47 -3.85 -3.33 -4.20
N ALA A 48 -3.10 -2.65 -5.04
CA ALA A 48 -2.69 -1.27 -4.75
C ALA A 48 -3.86 -0.31 -4.68
N ILE A 49 -4.87 -0.50 -5.52
CA ILE A 49 -5.98 0.45 -5.59
C ILE A 49 -7.19 0.05 -4.75
N GLU A 50 -7.07 -1.01 -3.99
CA GLU A 50 -8.21 -1.49 -3.20
C GLU A 50 -8.85 -0.41 -2.33
N PRO A 51 -8.09 0.45 -1.64
CA PRO A 51 -8.71 1.51 -0.84
C PRO A 51 -9.54 2.47 -1.68
N LEU A 52 -9.07 2.81 -2.87
CA LEU A 52 -9.80 3.72 -3.74
C LEU A 52 -11.10 3.09 -4.22
N ARG A 53 -11.06 1.81 -4.54
CA ARG A 53 -12.26 1.11 -4.97
C ARG A 53 -13.26 0.97 -3.84
N LEU A 54 -12.77 0.66 -2.66
CA LEU A 54 -13.64 0.46 -1.51
C LEU A 54 -14.38 1.73 -1.14
N THR A 55 -13.71 2.86 -1.22
CA THR A 55 -14.32 4.14 -0.89
C THR A 55 -14.98 4.81 -2.09
N GLN A 56 -14.92 4.16 -3.26
CA GLN A 56 -15.53 4.66 -4.50
C GLN A 56 -14.95 6.02 -4.91
N THR A 57 -13.65 6.18 -4.73
CA THR A 57 -12.96 7.42 -5.07
C THR A 57 -11.90 7.22 -6.14
N ALA A 58 -11.94 6.11 -6.86
CA ALA A 58 -10.90 5.81 -7.83
C ALA A 58 -10.81 6.84 -8.95
N ASP A 59 -11.91 7.50 -9.27
CA ASP A 59 -11.93 8.51 -10.32
C ASP A 59 -12.02 9.92 -9.77
N VAL A 60 -11.78 10.10 -8.48
CA VAL A 60 -11.84 11.42 -7.83
C VAL A 60 -10.45 11.98 -7.60
N TYR A 61 -9.47 11.12 -7.38
CA TYR A 61 -8.12 11.54 -7.04
C TYR A 61 -7.11 11.02 -8.03
N ASP A 62 -6.10 11.82 -8.30
CA ASP A 62 -4.89 11.34 -8.94
C ASP A 62 -3.90 10.96 -7.86
N VAL A 63 -3.14 9.91 -8.11
CA VAL A 63 -2.15 9.41 -7.17
C VAL A 63 -0.77 9.55 -7.79
N ASP A 64 0.13 10.13 -7.04
CA ASP A 64 1.54 10.20 -7.42
C ASP A 64 2.32 9.56 -6.30
N ALA A 65 2.98 8.48 -6.59
CA ALA A 65 3.65 7.71 -5.54
C ALA A 65 5.11 7.48 -5.89
N THR A 66 5.92 7.45 -4.84
CA THR A 66 7.31 7.06 -4.93
C THR A 66 7.46 5.78 -4.11
N LEU A 67 7.89 4.71 -4.77
CA LEU A 67 8.07 3.42 -4.13
C LEU A 67 9.54 3.07 -4.09
N ASP A 68 9.93 2.44 -2.99
CA ASP A 68 11.34 2.12 -2.76
C ASP A 68 11.43 0.86 -1.93
N GLY A 69 12.41 0.04 -2.23
CA GLY A 69 12.73 -1.12 -1.42
C GLY A 69 11.78 -2.29 -1.63
N GLY A 70 12.18 -3.43 -1.13
CA GLY A 70 11.38 -4.63 -1.19
C GLY A 70 11.14 -5.13 -2.60
N GLY A 71 10.22 -6.05 -2.75
CA GLY A 71 9.84 -6.57 -4.05
C GLY A 71 8.56 -5.93 -4.54
N VAL A 72 8.21 -6.25 -5.79
CA VAL A 72 7.04 -5.64 -6.42
C VAL A 72 5.76 -5.90 -5.63
N SER A 73 5.61 -7.11 -5.14
CA SER A 73 4.43 -7.46 -4.34
C SER A 73 4.37 -6.65 -3.07
N GLY A 74 5.50 -6.50 -2.38
CA GLY A 74 5.56 -5.69 -1.17
C GLY A 74 5.29 -4.23 -1.46
N GLN A 75 5.77 -3.74 -2.61
CA GLN A 75 5.52 -2.36 -3.00
C GLN A 75 4.04 -2.10 -3.26
N ALA A 76 3.34 -3.06 -3.87
CA ALA A 76 1.89 -2.91 -4.07
C ALA A 76 1.17 -2.81 -2.73
N GLY A 77 1.56 -3.63 -1.75
CA GLY A 77 0.98 -3.56 -0.42
C GLY A 77 1.30 -2.26 0.30
N ALA A 78 2.53 -1.76 0.15
CA ALA A 78 2.91 -0.49 0.74
C ALA A 78 2.12 0.66 0.12
N LEU A 79 1.94 0.63 -1.19
CA LEU A 79 1.15 1.65 -1.87
C LEU A 79 -0.29 1.61 -1.38
N ARG A 80 -0.85 0.43 -1.22
CA ARG A 80 -2.21 0.28 -0.71
C ARG A 80 -2.36 0.95 0.66
N LEU A 81 -1.44 0.67 1.56
CA LEU A 81 -1.50 1.26 2.90
C LEU A 81 -1.35 2.78 2.84
N GLY A 82 -0.43 3.27 2.01
CA GLY A 82 -0.23 4.70 1.87
C GLY A 82 -1.47 5.40 1.33
N ILE A 83 -2.12 4.81 0.35
CA ILE A 83 -3.35 5.38 -0.19
C ILE A 83 -4.46 5.37 0.87
N ALA A 84 -4.59 4.27 1.61
CA ALA A 84 -5.61 4.18 2.64
C ALA A 84 -5.41 5.24 3.71
N ARG A 85 -4.18 5.44 4.16
CA ARG A 85 -3.88 6.46 5.16
C ARG A 85 -4.16 7.86 4.62
N ALA A 86 -3.85 8.10 3.36
CA ALA A 86 -4.12 9.39 2.76
C ALA A 86 -5.62 9.66 2.69
N LEU A 87 -6.40 8.66 2.33
CA LEU A 87 -7.84 8.81 2.26
C LEU A 87 -8.45 9.13 3.62
N VAL A 88 -7.95 8.50 4.67
CA VAL A 88 -8.43 8.77 6.02
C VAL A 88 -8.09 10.19 6.43
N THR A 89 -6.92 10.67 6.04
CA THR A 89 -6.53 12.05 6.35
C THR A 89 -7.46 13.05 5.68
N LEU A 90 -7.89 12.76 4.46
CA LEU A 90 -8.80 13.64 3.74
C LEU A 90 -10.24 13.52 4.22
N ASP A 91 -10.65 12.33 4.63
CA ASP A 91 -12.03 12.08 5.02
C ASP A 91 -12.02 11.02 6.11
N ASP A 92 -12.12 11.48 7.34
CA ASP A 92 -12.07 10.58 8.47
C ASP A 92 -13.23 9.60 8.50
N GLU A 93 -14.31 9.91 7.79
CA GLU A 93 -15.44 9.00 7.70
C GLU A 93 -15.10 7.72 6.93
N ALA A 94 -14.02 7.74 6.16
CA ALA A 94 -13.57 6.53 5.48
C ALA A 94 -12.88 5.55 6.41
N ARG A 95 -12.48 5.99 7.61
CA ARG A 95 -11.70 5.16 8.51
C ARG A 95 -12.40 3.85 8.90
N PRO A 96 -13.68 3.87 9.31
CA PRO A 96 -14.30 2.60 9.71
C PRO A 96 -14.33 1.58 8.58
N GLN A 97 -14.61 2.03 7.37
CA GLN A 97 -14.70 1.16 6.23
C GLN A 97 -13.34 0.56 5.88
N LEU A 98 -12.31 1.39 5.88
CA LEU A 98 -10.96 0.94 5.56
C LEU A 98 -10.40 0.06 6.67
N LYS A 99 -10.68 0.40 7.92
CA LYS A 99 -10.21 -0.39 9.04
C LYS A 99 -10.87 -1.77 9.06
N LYS A 100 -12.16 -1.82 8.77
CA LYS A 100 -12.87 -3.09 8.73
C LYS A 100 -12.31 -4.01 7.65
N ALA A 101 -11.89 -3.43 6.54
CA ALA A 101 -11.30 -4.21 5.46
C ALA A 101 -9.84 -4.56 5.70
N GLY A 102 -9.25 -4.08 6.80
CA GLY A 102 -7.86 -4.39 7.11
C GLY A 102 -6.85 -3.58 6.34
N LEU A 103 -7.24 -2.47 5.75
CA LEU A 103 -6.37 -1.72 4.87
C LEU A 103 -5.57 -0.64 5.58
N LEU A 104 -5.83 -0.41 6.86
CA LEU A 104 -5.11 0.61 7.62
C LEU A 104 -4.00 0.06 8.48
N THR A 105 -3.88 -1.25 8.57
CA THR A 105 -2.91 -1.88 9.43
C THR A 105 -1.70 -2.30 8.62
N ARG A 106 -0.52 -1.88 9.04
CA ARG A 106 0.68 -2.38 8.43
C ARG A 106 0.79 -3.87 8.71
N ASP A 107 1.08 -4.63 7.67
CA ASP A 107 1.29 -6.05 7.84
C ASP A 107 2.63 -6.27 8.53
N ALA A 108 2.58 -6.70 9.76
CA ALA A 108 3.77 -6.90 10.55
C ALA A 108 4.50 -8.20 10.21
N ARG A 109 3.94 -8.98 9.31
CA ARG A 109 4.56 -10.25 8.95
C ARG A 109 5.59 -10.09 7.85
N GLU A 110 6.34 -9.01 7.90
CA GLU A 110 7.50 -8.97 7.04
C GLU A 110 8.42 -10.09 7.48
N LYS A 111 9.37 -10.42 6.63
CA LYS A 111 10.28 -11.48 6.93
C LYS A 111 11.08 -11.14 8.16
N GLU A 112 10.69 -11.70 9.28
CA GLU A 112 11.35 -11.44 10.55
C GLU A 112 12.70 -12.09 10.55
N ARG A 113 13.59 -11.58 11.38
CA ARG A 113 14.85 -12.22 11.60
C ARG A 113 14.60 -13.58 12.16
N ARG A 114 15.46 -14.51 11.80
CA ARG A 114 15.43 -15.78 12.46
C ARG A 114 15.81 -15.60 13.89
N LYS A 115 15.07 -16.24 14.72
CA LYS A 115 15.42 -16.27 16.13
C LYS A 115 16.09 -17.58 16.40
N TYR A 116 16.83 -17.61 17.46
CA TYR A 116 17.56 -18.80 17.79
C TYR A 116 16.66 -19.98 17.85
N GLY A 117 17.07 -21.08 17.30
CA GLY A 117 16.32 -22.29 17.34
C GLY A 117 15.18 -22.37 16.37
N LEU A 118 14.95 -21.33 15.59
CA LEU A 118 13.88 -21.34 14.62
C LEU A 118 14.43 -21.35 13.21
N LYS A 119 13.74 -22.01 12.34
CA LYS A 119 14.13 -22.00 10.93
C LYS A 119 13.72 -20.72 10.28
N LYS A 120 12.60 -20.19 10.70
CA LYS A 120 12.12 -18.90 10.30
C LYS A 120 11.65 -18.23 11.55
N ALA A 121 11.37 -16.95 11.44
CA ALA A 121 10.99 -16.20 12.61
C ALA A 121 9.84 -16.84 13.35
N ARG A 122 8.91 -17.43 12.66
CA ARG A 122 7.78 -18.01 13.30
C ARG A 122 7.70 -19.45 13.25
N LYS A 123 8.58 -20.08 12.57
CA LYS A 123 8.46 -21.48 12.37
C LYS A 123 9.44 -22.15 13.26
N ALA A 124 8.97 -22.60 14.32
CA ALA A 124 9.80 -23.47 15.10
C ALA A 124 10.20 -24.62 14.20
N PRO A 125 11.37 -25.13 14.41
CA PRO A 125 11.72 -26.27 13.57
C PRO A 125 10.53 -27.13 13.55
N GLN A 126 9.63 -26.86 13.03
CA GLN A 126 8.53 -27.20 13.10
C GLN A 126 7.53 -27.02 12.82
N TYR A 127 7.03 -26.91 12.83
CA TYR A 127 5.88 -26.95 12.76
C TYR A 127 5.37 -26.07 11.94
N SER A 128 5.19 -25.82 11.48
CA SER A 128 4.84 -25.11 10.70
C SER A 128 4.14 -24.30 10.61
N LYS A 129 3.76 -23.86 10.65
CA LYS A 129 3.15 -23.23 10.58
C LYS A 129 2.95 -22.50 10.20
N ARG A 130 2.75 -22.17 9.82
CA ARG A 130 2.36 -21.43 9.57
C ARG A 130 2.17 -21.28 8.81
#